data_b47bf3bb95cf4256079b973fcaa5b217
#
_entry.id   b47bf3bb95cf4256079b973fcaa5b217
#
_cell.length_a   1.000
_cell.length_b   1.000
_cell.length_c   1.000
_cell.angle_alpha   90.00
_cell.angle_beta   90.00
_cell.angle_gamma   90.00
#
_symmetry.space_group_name_H-M   'P 1'
#
loop_
_entity.id
_entity.type
_entity.pdbx_description
1 polymer ?
#
loop_
_entity_poly.entity_id
_entity_poly.type
_entity_poly.pdbx_seq_one_letter_code
_entity_poly.pdbx_strand_id
1 'polypeptide(L)'
;MATKITSAKYKVARLYMAEPITEEAGISTASWKECPFTLRDDVITIKSDEPETDELYVHEIDTPIDVDYDPKPTTITGSFVELTEEDLLRFFEGAKLTAGTGVALYGKLRKLSVALKIEGRSGASFVLPRAEGFVQQEIGIGKGGVAKYPFKFTATVAGDKWPADIVYLKG
;
A
#
# COMPACT_ATOMS: atom_id res chain seq x y z
N MET A 1 20.84 -10.41 23.06
CA MET A 1 20.46 -9.09 22.49
C MET A 1 19.23 -9.25 21.60
N ALA A 2 18.25 -8.36 21.70
CA ALA A 2 17.12 -8.38 20.77
C ALA A 2 17.58 -7.94 19.37
N THR A 3 17.22 -8.70 18.35
CA THR A 3 17.55 -8.36 16.96
C THR A 3 16.60 -7.27 16.48
N LYS A 4 17.14 -6.16 15.99
CA LYS A 4 16.34 -5.09 15.37
C LYS A 4 15.77 -5.59 14.04
N ILE A 5 14.47 -5.42 13.83
CA ILE A 5 13.77 -5.77 12.57
C ILE A 5 13.78 -4.60 11.61
N THR A 6 13.67 -3.37 12.13
CA THR A 6 13.65 -2.15 11.32
C THR A 6 14.78 -1.21 11.72
N SER A 7 15.24 -0.40 10.78
CA SER A 7 16.17 0.70 11.04
C SER A 7 15.42 2.03 11.03
N ALA A 8 15.97 3.04 11.73
CA ALA A 8 15.40 4.38 11.75
C ALA A 8 15.38 5.05 10.35
N LYS A 9 16.30 4.64 9.48
CA LYS A 9 16.35 5.09 8.08
C LYS A 9 16.19 3.89 7.18
N TYR A 10 15.01 3.74 6.60
CA TYR A 10 14.70 2.67 5.67
C TYR A 10 14.79 3.19 4.23
N LYS A 11 15.57 2.52 3.40
CA LYS A 11 15.70 2.84 1.97
C LYS A 11 15.01 1.77 1.15
N VAL A 12 14.01 2.16 0.40
CA VAL A 12 13.29 1.26 -0.51
C VAL A 12 14.18 0.86 -1.67
N ALA A 13 14.26 -0.43 -1.95
CA ALA A 13 14.86 -0.96 -3.17
C ALA A 13 13.82 -1.17 -4.25
N ARG A 14 12.72 -1.86 -3.94
CA ARG A 14 11.66 -2.17 -4.90
C ARG A 14 10.33 -2.46 -4.21
N LEU A 15 9.25 -2.22 -4.95
CA LEU A 15 7.89 -2.61 -4.59
C LEU A 15 7.43 -3.76 -5.48
N TYR A 16 6.72 -4.72 -4.90
CA TYR A 16 6.15 -5.87 -5.60
C TYR A 16 4.68 -6.03 -5.25
N MET A 17 3.93 -6.57 -6.18
CA MET A 17 2.53 -6.99 -5.99
C MET A 17 2.36 -8.46 -6.35
N ALA A 18 1.42 -9.12 -5.67
CA ALA A 18 0.98 -10.48 -5.98
C ALA A 18 -0.52 -10.62 -5.69
N GLU A 19 -1.07 -11.77 -5.97
CA GLU A 19 -2.42 -12.13 -5.52
C GLU A 19 -2.49 -12.12 -3.98
N PRO A 20 -3.64 -11.81 -3.39
CA PRO A 20 -3.80 -11.80 -1.94
C PRO A 20 -3.34 -13.10 -1.29
N ILE A 21 -2.64 -12.96 -0.18
CA ILE A 21 -2.08 -14.06 0.61
C ILE A 21 -2.97 -14.27 1.83
N THR A 22 -3.44 -15.49 2.04
CA THR A 22 -4.37 -15.83 3.12
C THR A 22 -3.73 -16.62 4.25
N GLU A 23 -2.48 -17.06 4.08
CA GLU A 23 -1.73 -17.84 5.06
C GLU A 23 -0.24 -17.52 5.00
N GLU A 24 0.48 -17.76 6.09
CA GLU A 24 1.90 -17.46 6.21
C GLU A 24 2.77 -18.09 5.10
N ALA A 25 2.49 -19.35 4.75
CA ALA A 25 3.22 -20.07 3.70
C ALA A 25 3.11 -19.40 2.33
N GLY A 26 2.05 -18.66 2.07
CA GLY A 26 1.84 -17.92 0.83
C GLY A 26 2.88 -16.83 0.56
N ILE A 27 3.55 -16.31 1.57
CA ILE A 27 4.59 -15.28 1.41
C ILE A 27 5.75 -15.80 0.55
N SER A 28 6.19 -17.03 0.77
CA SER A 28 7.29 -17.64 0.03
C SER A 28 6.88 -18.21 -1.32
N THR A 29 5.61 -18.54 -1.50
CA THR A 29 5.08 -19.17 -2.73
C THR A 29 4.40 -18.20 -3.68
N ALA A 30 4.15 -16.95 -3.26
CA ALA A 30 3.50 -15.94 -4.08
C ALA A 30 4.31 -15.58 -5.33
N SER A 31 3.60 -15.37 -6.44
CA SER A 31 4.20 -14.87 -7.69
C SER A 31 4.33 -13.36 -7.63
N TRP A 32 5.40 -12.89 -7.03
CA TRP A 32 5.68 -11.46 -6.89
C TRP A 32 6.04 -10.83 -8.23
N LYS A 33 5.26 -9.84 -8.65
CA LYS A 33 5.49 -9.06 -9.85
C LYS A 33 5.99 -7.67 -9.47
N GLU A 34 7.08 -7.23 -10.09
CA GLU A 34 7.61 -5.89 -9.87
C GLU A 34 6.57 -4.81 -10.21
N CYS A 35 6.52 -3.80 -9.36
CA CYS A 35 5.78 -2.57 -9.64
C CYS A 35 6.65 -1.57 -10.40
N PRO A 36 6.05 -0.55 -11.04
CA PRO A 36 6.78 0.58 -11.59
C PRO A 36 7.67 1.25 -10.55
N PHE A 37 8.61 2.06 -10.99
CA PHE A 37 9.42 2.87 -10.10
C PHE A 37 8.56 3.80 -9.24
N THR A 38 9.02 4.06 -8.05
CA THR A 38 8.35 4.97 -7.11
C THR A 38 9.08 6.30 -7.05
N LEU A 39 8.31 7.39 -6.98
CA LEU A 39 8.86 8.74 -6.90
C LEU A 39 9.47 8.98 -5.51
N ARG A 40 10.74 9.41 -5.48
CA ARG A 40 11.48 9.61 -4.23
C ARG A 40 10.91 10.74 -3.38
N ASP A 41 10.43 11.81 -4.02
CA ASP A 41 9.90 12.98 -3.32
C ASP A 41 8.54 12.71 -2.67
N ASP A 42 7.79 11.73 -3.19
CA ASP A 42 6.59 11.20 -2.55
C ASP A 42 6.98 9.97 -1.71
N VAL A 43 7.31 10.19 -0.47
CA VAL A 43 7.77 9.12 0.44
C VAL A 43 6.70 8.04 0.57
N ILE A 44 7.11 6.78 0.38
CA ILE A 44 6.25 5.65 0.66
C ILE A 44 6.03 5.59 2.17
N THR A 45 4.78 5.74 2.58
CA THR A 45 4.41 5.80 3.99
C THR A 45 3.48 4.66 4.33
N ILE A 46 3.88 3.85 5.31
CA ILE A 46 3.02 2.86 5.95
C ILE A 46 2.66 3.41 7.30
N LYS A 47 1.38 3.62 7.55
CA LYS A 47 0.94 4.16 8.83
C LYS A 47 -0.37 3.55 9.29
N SER A 48 -0.55 3.49 10.60
CA SER A 48 -1.85 3.30 11.24
C SER A 48 -2.28 4.64 11.83
N ASP A 49 -3.48 5.10 11.50
CA ASP A 49 -4.02 6.33 12.08
C ASP A 49 -4.35 6.13 13.56
N GLU A 50 -4.48 7.23 14.29
CA GLU A 50 -4.92 7.19 15.67
C GLU A 50 -6.31 6.53 15.76
N PRO A 51 -6.51 5.64 16.76
CA PRO A 51 -7.82 5.05 16.97
C PRO A 51 -8.86 6.12 17.32
N GLU A 52 -10.10 5.89 16.94
CA GLU A 52 -11.20 6.69 17.46
C GLU A 52 -11.37 6.39 18.94
N THR A 53 -11.60 7.46 19.70
CA THR A 53 -11.76 7.39 21.14
C THR A 53 -13.22 7.62 21.48
N ASP A 54 -13.82 6.70 22.22
CA ASP A 54 -15.13 6.86 22.84
C ASP A 54 -14.98 6.99 24.35
N GLU A 55 -15.40 8.12 24.90
CA GLU A 55 -15.23 8.47 26.29
C GLU A 55 -16.59 8.52 26.99
N LEU A 56 -16.72 7.80 28.12
CA LEU A 56 -17.91 7.82 28.95
C LEU A 56 -17.72 8.78 30.13
N TYR A 57 -18.57 9.79 30.20
CA TYR A 57 -18.62 10.76 31.29
C TYR A 57 -19.85 10.57 32.16
N VAL A 58 -19.74 10.93 33.42
CA VAL A 58 -20.84 11.05 34.36
C VAL A 58 -20.91 12.47 34.92
N HIS A 59 -22.08 12.87 35.41
CA HIS A 59 -22.32 14.26 35.85
C HIS A 59 -21.49 14.70 37.07
N GLU A 60 -21.09 13.77 37.89
CA GLU A 60 -20.41 14.04 39.14
C GLU A 60 -18.89 14.12 39.06
N ILE A 61 -18.33 13.76 37.89
CA ILE A 61 -16.87 13.68 37.71
C ILE A 61 -16.50 14.32 36.33
N ASP A 62 -15.56 15.26 36.35
CA ASP A 62 -15.12 15.98 35.14
C ASP A 62 -14.16 15.18 34.24
N THR A 63 -13.70 14.02 34.68
CA THR A 63 -12.87 13.12 33.90
C THR A 63 -13.65 11.91 33.41
N PRO A 64 -13.34 11.35 32.25
CA PRO A 64 -14.02 10.14 31.75
C PRO A 64 -13.81 8.98 32.73
N ILE A 65 -14.86 8.21 32.98
CA ILE A 65 -14.80 6.99 33.81
C ILE A 65 -14.41 5.76 33.00
N ASP A 66 -14.55 5.84 31.69
CA ASP A 66 -14.15 4.78 30.77
C ASP A 66 -13.72 5.39 29.41
N VAL A 67 -12.78 4.75 28.74
CA VAL A 67 -12.27 5.16 27.44
C VAL A 67 -12.09 3.92 26.56
N ASP A 68 -12.86 3.84 25.48
CA ASP A 68 -12.73 2.80 24.46
C ASP A 68 -12.01 3.32 23.22
N TYR A 69 -11.29 2.45 22.54
CA TYR A 69 -10.54 2.77 21.33
C TYR A 69 -10.94 1.86 20.18
N ASP A 70 -11.37 2.47 19.07
CA ASP A 70 -11.60 1.76 17.80
C ASP A 70 -10.37 1.88 16.90
N PRO A 71 -9.63 0.78 16.66
CA PRO A 71 -8.41 0.82 15.85
C PRO A 71 -8.72 1.13 14.38
N LYS A 72 -7.85 1.91 13.75
CA LYS A 72 -7.89 2.19 12.31
C LYS A 72 -6.98 1.22 11.55
N PRO A 73 -7.33 0.88 10.29
CA PRO A 73 -6.52 -0.01 9.49
C PRO A 73 -5.17 0.62 9.11
N THR A 74 -4.18 -0.23 8.86
CA THR A 74 -2.89 0.17 8.31
C THR A 74 -3.04 0.54 6.84
N THR A 75 -2.50 1.68 6.44
CA THR A 75 -2.49 2.16 5.06
C THR A 75 -1.08 2.33 4.52
N ILE A 76 -0.93 2.16 3.22
CA ILE A 76 0.30 2.48 2.49
C ILE A 76 -0.01 3.47 1.38
N THR A 77 0.79 4.52 1.28
CA THR A 77 0.67 5.55 0.24
C THR A 77 2.02 5.81 -0.41
N GLY A 78 1.98 6.29 -1.64
CA GLY A 78 3.16 6.66 -2.42
C GLY A 78 2.74 7.03 -3.84
N SER A 79 3.70 7.15 -4.75
CA SER A 79 3.43 7.44 -6.16
C SER A 79 4.33 6.61 -7.07
N PHE A 80 3.75 6.06 -8.12
CA PHE A 80 4.49 5.42 -9.21
C PHE A 80 4.87 6.44 -10.28
N VAL A 81 5.91 6.14 -11.02
CA VAL A 81 6.35 6.88 -12.21
C VAL A 81 6.73 5.90 -13.32
N GLU A 82 6.76 6.39 -14.56
CA GLU A 82 7.18 5.61 -15.72
C GLU A 82 6.38 4.31 -15.93
N LEU A 83 5.05 4.45 -15.99
CA LEU A 83 4.18 3.31 -16.25
C LEU A 83 4.25 2.87 -17.72
N THR A 84 4.31 1.56 -17.93
CA THR A 84 4.16 0.94 -19.25
C THR A 84 2.69 0.80 -19.62
N GLU A 85 2.39 0.44 -20.89
CA GLU A 85 1.02 0.12 -21.30
C GLU A 85 0.39 -0.99 -20.45
N GLU A 86 1.19 -2.01 -20.13
CA GLU A 86 0.75 -3.11 -19.27
C GLU A 86 0.41 -2.64 -17.86
N ASP A 87 1.22 -1.75 -17.28
CA ASP A 87 0.96 -1.18 -15.96
C ASP A 87 -0.31 -0.33 -15.95
N LEU A 88 -0.53 0.49 -16.99
CA LEU A 88 -1.75 1.29 -17.13
C LEU A 88 -3.00 0.40 -17.15
N LEU A 89 -2.97 -0.69 -17.93
CA LEU A 89 -4.10 -1.64 -17.98
C LEU A 89 -4.25 -2.49 -16.72
N ARG A 90 -3.18 -2.64 -15.95
CA ARG A 90 -3.19 -3.33 -14.66
C ARG A 90 -3.86 -2.48 -13.57
N PHE A 91 -3.59 -1.18 -13.54
CA PHE A 91 -4.04 -0.28 -12.49
C PHE A 91 -5.34 0.47 -12.83
N PHE A 92 -5.64 0.64 -14.10
CA PHE A 92 -6.81 1.39 -14.59
C PHE A 92 -7.68 0.54 -15.50
N GLU A 93 -8.96 0.86 -15.55
CA GLU A 93 -9.84 0.31 -16.57
C GLU A 93 -9.59 0.99 -17.91
N GLY A 94 -9.32 0.17 -18.93
CA GLY A 94 -9.02 0.67 -20.26
C GLY A 94 -8.81 -0.44 -21.27
N ALA A 95 -8.40 -0.07 -22.47
CA ALA A 95 -8.06 -1.01 -23.52
C ALA A 95 -6.93 -0.47 -24.40
N LYS A 96 -6.17 -1.38 -25.04
CA LYS A 96 -5.22 -1.01 -26.08
C LYS A 96 -5.97 -0.46 -27.29
N LEU A 97 -5.39 0.54 -27.93
CA LEU A 97 -5.92 1.07 -29.19
C LEU A 97 -5.84 0.01 -30.30
N THR A 98 -6.89 -0.09 -31.10
CA THR A 98 -6.92 -1.00 -32.26
C THR A 98 -6.13 -0.48 -33.45
N ALA A 99 -5.97 0.84 -33.54
CA ALA A 99 -5.19 1.52 -34.57
C ALA A 99 -4.05 2.30 -33.92
N GLY A 100 -2.81 1.90 -34.23
CA GLY A 100 -1.62 2.53 -33.67
C GLY A 100 -1.16 1.93 -32.34
N THR A 101 -0.32 2.64 -31.61
CA THR A 101 0.19 2.28 -30.29
C THR A 101 -0.41 3.19 -29.24
N GLY A 102 -0.83 2.63 -28.14
CA GLY A 102 -1.36 3.41 -27.02
C GLY A 102 -2.50 2.71 -26.29
N VAL A 103 -2.95 3.36 -25.22
CA VAL A 103 -3.98 2.86 -24.32
C VAL A 103 -5.02 3.94 -24.10
N ALA A 104 -6.29 3.57 -24.16
CA ALA A 104 -7.40 4.40 -23.74
C ALA A 104 -7.83 4.01 -22.33
N LEU A 105 -7.92 4.97 -21.43
CA LEU A 105 -8.43 4.77 -20.08
C LEU A 105 -9.88 5.29 -19.99
N TYR A 106 -10.74 4.56 -19.30
CA TYR A 106 -12.18 4.85 -19.28
C TYR A 106 -12.64 5.78 -18.15
N GLY A 107 -11.70 6.31 -17.37
CA GLY A 107 -12.01 7.25 -16.29
C GLY A 107 -12.75 6.63 -15.10
N LYS A 108 -12.73 5.31 -14.97
CA LYS A 108 -13.31 4.58 -13.84
C LYS A 108 -12.23 4.17 -12.86
N LEU A 109 -12.55 4.30 -11.57
CA LEU A 109 -11.67 3.81 -10.52
C LEU A 109 -11.70 2.28 -10.49
N ARG A 110 -10.52 1.68 -10.61
CA ARG A 110 -10.37 0.23 -10.42
C ARG A 110 -9.98 -0.07 -8.98
N LYS A 111 -10.79 -0.84 -8.28
CA LYS A 111 -10.44 -1.39 -6.99
C LYS A 111 -9.45 -2.54 -7.20
N LEU A 112 -8.28 -2.44 -6.57
CA LEU A 112 -7.25 -3.46 -6.60
C LEU A 112 -7.26 -4.21 -5.27
N SER A 113 -7.23 -5.55 -5.33
CA SER A 113 -7.06 -6.40 -4.15
C SER A 113 -5.80 -7.24 -4.37
N VAL A 114 -4.74 -6.93 -3.62
CA VAL A 114 -3.39 -7.45 -3.86
C VAL A 114 -2.64 -7.68 -2.56
N ALA A 115 -1.60 -8.51 -2.63
CA ALA A 115 -0.53 -8.51 -1.65
C ALA A 115 0.56 -7.53 -2.09
N LEU A 116 1.08 -6.75 -1.15
CA LEU A 116 2.15 -5.78 -1.38
C LEU A 116 3.40 -6.19 -0.62
N LYS A 117 4.55 -6.08 -1.27
CA LYS A 117 5.84 -6.29 -0.65
C LYS A 117 6.74 -5.09 -0.95
N ILE A 118 7.30 -4.51 0.10
CA ILE A 118 8.28 -3.43 0.01
C ILE A 118 9.61 -4.01 0.43
N GLU A 119 10.52 -4.12 -0.53
CA GLU A 119 11.86 -4.62 -0.30
C GLU A 119 12.81 -3.44 -0.04
N GLY A 120 13.54 -3.52 1.08
CA GLY A 120 14.55 -2.54 1.44
C GLY A 120 15.94 -2.90 0.92
N ARG A 121 16.78 -1.91 0.71
CA ARG A 121 18.17 -2.10 0.30
C ARG A 121 19.02 -2.87 1.32
N SER A 122 18.59 -2.89 2.58
CA SER A 122 19.20 -3.67 3.65
C SER A 122 18.75 -5.12 3.72
N GLY A 123 17.85 -5.54 2.83
CA GLY A 123 17.27 -6.86 2.81
C GLY A 123 16.01 -7.04 3.67
N ALA A 124 15.81 -6.20 4.68
CA ALA A 124 14.57 -6.21 5.46
C ALA A 124 13.38 -5.78 4.59
N SER A 125 12.27 -6.46 4.71
CA SER A 125 11.09 -6.23 3.88
C SER A 125 9.82 -6.13 4.70
N PHE A 126 8.83 -5.40 4.17
CA PHE A 126 7.47 -5.34 4.71
C PHE A 126 6.52 -6.00 3.74
N VAL A 127 5.62 -6.83 4.23
CA VAL A 127 4.57 -7.46 3.43
C VAL A 127 3.21 -7.13 4.02
N LEU A 128 2.31 -6.61 3.17
CA LEU A 128 0.89 -6.51 3.47
C LEU A 128 0.22 -7.67 2.74
N PRO A 129 -0.21 -8.73 3.44
CA PRO A 129 -0.70 -9.95 2.79
C PRO A 129 -1.94 -9.73 1.96
N ARG A 130 -2.80 -8.84 2.38
CA ARG A 130 -3.99 -8.44 1.64
C ARG A 130 -4.25 -6.97 1.86
N ALA A 131 -4.23 -6.21 0.79
CA ALA A 131 -4.55 -4.80 0.79
C ALA A 131 -5.49 -4.48 -0.36
N GLU A 132 -6.41 -3.58 -0.12
CA GLU A 132 -7.34 -3.09 -1.11
C GLU A 132 -7.11 -1.60 -1.33
N GLY A 133 -7.09 -1.18 -2.57
CA GLY A 133 -6.82 0.20 -2.89
C GLY A 133 -6.93 0.54 -4.35
N PHE A 134 -6.34 1.64 -4.70
CA PHE A 134 -6.43 2.24 -6.03
C PHE A 134 -5.17 3.01 -6.38
N VAL A 135 -5.01 3.24 -7.69
CA VAL A 135 -4.00 4.14 -8.26
C VAL A 135 -4.72 5.27 -8.97
N GLN A 136 -4.25 6.49 -8.78
CA GLN A 136 -4.75 7.69 -9.45
C GLN A 136 -3.71 8.22 -10.42
N GLN A 137 -4.09 9.17 -11.28
CA GLN A 137 -3.16 9.86 -12.17
C GLN A 137 -3.07 11.33 -11.76
N GLU A 138 -1.84 11.84 -11.78
CA GLU A 138 -1.53 13.23 -11.58
C GLU A 138 -0.40 13.61 -12.55
N ILE A 139 -0.77 14.27 -13.65
CA ILE A 139 0.16 14.57 -14.74
C ILE A 139 0.47 16.05 -14.72
N GLY A 140 1.66 16.42 -14.25
CA GLY A 140 2.20 17.77 -14.34
C GLY A 140 2.79 18.03 -15.72
N ILE A 141 2.25 19.02 -16.41
CA ILE A 141 2.72 19.43 -17.75
C ILE A 141 3.42 20.77 -17.65
N GLY A 142 4.62 20.84 -18.18
CA GLY A 142 5.44 22.05 -18.20
C GLY A 142 6.81 21.87 -17.56
N LYS A 143 7.56 22.95 -17.43
CA LYS A 143 8.90 22.91 -16.82
C LYS A 143 8.81 22.50 -15.34
N GLY A 144 9.48 21.41 -14.98
CA GLY A 144 9.44 20.84 -13.63
C GLY A 144 8.21 19.99 -13.33
N GLY A 145 7.27 19.84 -14.27
CA GLY A 145 6.13 18.94 -14.13
C GLY A 145 6.57 17.47 -14.17
N VAL A 146 5.92 16.64 -13.37
CA VAL A 146 6.15 15.20 -13.28
C VAL A 146 4.83 14.46 -13.49
N ALA A 147 4.83 13.46 -14.36
CA ALA A 147 3.72 12.51 -14.44
C ALA A 147 3.89 11.46 -13.35
N LYS A 148 3.02 11.50 -12.36
CA LYS A 148 3.02 10.55 -11.25
C LYS A 148 1.66 9.92 -11.07
N TYR A 149 1.66 8.76 -10.44
CA TYR A 149 0.47 7.96 -10.21
C TYR A 149 0.36 7.62 -8.73
N PRO A 150 -0.27 8.51 -7.95
CA PRO A 150 -0.45 8.29 -6.51
C PRO A 150 -1.26 7.03 -6.25
N PHE A 151 -0.84 6.25 -5.27
CA PHE A 151 -1.56 5.07 -4.84
C PHE A 151 -1.85 5.11 -3.34
N LYS A 152 -2.96 4.48 -2.98
CA LYS A 152 -3.32 4.24 -1.59
C LYS A 152 -3.90 2.84 -1.46
N PHE A 153 -3.32 2.05 -0.58
CA PHE A 153 -3.82 0.73 -0.23
C PHE A 153 -4.07 0.66 1.27
N THR A 154 -5.16 -0.01 1.62
CA THR A 154 -5.56 -0.24 3.00
C THR A 154 -5.45 -1.72 3.30
N ALA A 155 -4.73 -2.09 4.35
CA ALA A 155 -4.63 -3.47 4.78
C ALA A 155 -6.00 -3.99 5.23
N THR A 156 -6.34 -5.19 4.79
CA THR A 156 -7.55 -5.91 5.17
C THR A 156 -7.19 -7.24 5.78
N VAL A 157 -8.17 -7.93 6.36
CA VAL A 157 -7.97 -9.26 6.96
C VAL A 157 -7.47 -10.23 5.90
N ALA A 158 -6.29 -10.79 6.11
CA ALA A 158 -5.67 -11.74 5.18
C ALA A 158 -6.45 -13.06 5.13
N GLY A 159 -6.75 -13.63 6.29
CA GLY A 159 -7.53 -14.86 6.41
C GLY A 159 -8.01 -15.07 7.83
N ASP A 160 -9.03 -15.90 8.02
CA ASP A 160 -9.64 -16.15 9.33
C ASP A 160 -8.66 -16.76 10.34
N LYS A 161 -7.76 -17.60 9.85
CA LYS A 161 -6.76 -18.28 10.69
C LYS A 161 -5.45 -17.50 10.80
N TRP A 162 -5.25 -16.54 9.96
CA TRP A 162 -4.04 -15.71 9.92
C TRP A 162 -4.40 -14.25 9.58
N PRO A 163 -4.93 -13.51 10.56
CA PRO A 163 -5.41 -12.14 10.34
C PRO A 163 -4.29 -11.11 10.37
N ALA A 164 -3.21 -11.36 9.63
CA ALA A 164 -2.06 -10.47 9.62
C ALA A 164 -2.32 -9.23 8.74
N ASP A 165 -2.10 -8.04 9.27
CA ASP A 165 -2.17 -6.76 8.54
C ASP A 165 -0.85 -6.47 7.84
N ILE A 166 0.25 -6.62 8.56
CA ILE A 166 1.60 -6.37 8.08
C ILE A 166 2.57 -7.41 8.64
N VAL A 167 3.49 -7.85 7.80
CA VAL A 167 4.53 -8.80 8.17
C VAL A 167 5.91 -8.17 7.98
N TYR A 168 6.75 -8.29 8.98
CA TYR A 168 8.14 -7.82 8.93
C TYR A 168 9.05 -9.00 8.63
N LEU A 169 9.77 -8.93 7.51
CA LEU A 169 10.74 -9.95 7.13
C LEU A 169 12.16 -9.44 7.39
N LYS A 170 12.96 -10.27 8.00
CA LYS A 170 14.40 -9.97 8.16
C LYS A 170 15.12 -10.13 6.83
N GLY A 171 16.09 -9.26 6.61
CA GLY A 171 17.01 -9.41 5.50
C GLY A 171 18.13 -10.39 5.83
#